data_6a9a2f1d907d046927a08fc3637f1ca5
#
_entry.id   6a9a2f1d907d046927a08fc3637f1ca5
#
_cell.length_a   1.000
_cell.length_b   1.000
_cell.length_c   1.000
_cell.angle_alpha   90.00
_cell.angle_beta   90.00
_cell.angle_gamma   90.00
#
_symmetry.space_group_name_H-M   'P 1'
#
loop_
_entity.id
_entity.type
_entity.pdbx_description
1 polymer ?
#
loop_
_entity_poly.entity_id
_entity_poly.type
_entity_poly.pdbx_seq_one_letter_code
_entity_poly.pdbx_strand_id
1 'polypeptide(L)'
;MQRYRGTSIGERVTANRFSSELDRKIVNLQGKVRLDATSPVIQTTGESFSWDLSRELVAADRPLTILYPQEAMVFTANAGELDLKAATATLTGNAIGKSNRNQATLRSDRLIWQIASQQLVGTGNVVYQQVNPVIRFTGTRGIGKLQDRSILVSGDNQQRVQTEFIPRSGRD
;
A
#
# COMPACT_ATOMS: atom_id res chain seq x y z
N MET A 1 8.62 18.25 -10.64
CA MET A 1 10.03 18.12 -10.20
C MET A 1 10.52 16.73 -10.60
N GLN A 2 11.68 16.64 -11.24
CA GLN A 2 12.27 15.37 -11.65
C GLN A 2 13.54 15.16 -10.83
N ARG A 3 13.67 14.00 -10.24
CA ARG A 3 14.90 13.60 -9.53
C ARG A 3 15.67 12.63 -10.41
N TYR A 4 16.91 12.96 -10.71
CA TYR A 4 17.80 12.12 -11.51
C TYR A 4 18.67 11.25 -10.59
N ARG A 5 18.62 9.94 -10.77
CA ARG A 5 19.60 8.99 -10.23
C ARG A 5 20.41 8.45 -11.40
N GLY A 6 21.61 8.97 -11.58
CA GLY A 6 22.43 8.61 -12.73
C GLY A 6 21.84 9.11 -14.06
N THR A 7 21.79 8.28 -15.07
CA THR A 7 21.29 8.60 -16.42
C THR A 7 19.78 8.38 -16.60
N SER A 8 19.05 7.90 -15.59
CA SER A 8 17.60 7.63 -15.67
C SER A 8 16.79 8.49 -14.72
N ILE A 9 15.59 8.91 -15.15
CA ILE A 9 14.61 9.58 -14.30
C ILE A 9 14.02 8.53 -13.37
N GLY A 10 14.40 8.55 -12.09
CA GLY A 10 13.93 7.59 -11.10
C GLY A 10 12.52 7.89 -10.57
N GLU A 11 12.13 9.17 -10.55
CA GLU A 11 10.88 9.62 -9.94
C GLU A 11 10.34 10.86 -10.66
N ARG A 12 9.02 10.91 -10.84
CA ARG A 12 8.32 12.05 -11.42
C ARG A 12 7.18 12.46 -10.51
N VAL A 13 7.04 13.78 -10.29
CA VAL A 13 5.99 14.34 -9.45
C VAL A 13 5.20 15.38 -10.24
N THR A 14 3.88 15.32 -10.16
CA THR A 14 2.97 16.35 -10.68
C THR A 14 1.95 16.74 -9.61
N ALA A 15 1.60 18.02 -9.55
CA ALA A 15 0.59 18.56 -8.65
C ALA A 15 0.09 19.92 -9.20
N ASN A 16 -1.08 20.36 -8.75
CA ASN A 16 -1.60 21.69 -9.12
C ASN A 16 -0.80 22.81 -8.43
N ARG A 17 -0.30 22.56 -7.22
CA ARG A 17 0.46 23.53 -6.44
C ARG A 17 1.65 22.87 -5.77
N PHE A 18 2.79 23.56 -5.83
CA PHE A 18 4.02 23.24 -5.11
C PHE A 18 4.36 24.38 -4.19
N SER A 19 4.75 24.09 -2.95
CA SER A 19 5.42 25.03 -2.06
C SER A 19 6.60 24.34 -1.39
N SER A 20 7.65 25.09 -1.10
CA SER A 20 8.87 24.54 -0.49
C SER A 20 9.33 25.40 0.65
N GLU A 21 9.61 24.78 1.79
CA GLU A 21 10.29 25.35 2.93
C GLU A 21 11.78 24.99 2.81
N LEU A 22 12.55 25.89 2.20
CA LEU A 22 13.95 25.61 1.82
C LEU A 22 14.84 25.28 3.03
N ASP A 23 14.66 25.98 4.14
CA ASP A 23 15.44 25.76 5.37
C ASP A 23 15.17 24.39 5.98
N ARG A 24 13.94 23.90 5.88
CA ARG A 24 13.52 22.58 6.37
C ARG A 24 13.63 21.48 5.34
N LYS A 25 13.92 21.82 4.09
CA LYS A 25 13.95 20.89 2.94
C LYS A 25 12.64 20.11 2.78
N ILE A 26 11.50 20.76 3.07
CA ILE A 26 10.17 20.19 2.92
C ILE A 26 9.53 20.73 1.65
N VAL A 27 8.95 19.85 0.85
CA VAL A 27 8.13 20.18 -0.31
C VAL A 27 6.70 19.77 -0.05
N ASN A 28 5.77 20.70 -0.12
CA ASN A 28 4.34 20.43 -0.02
C ASN A 28 3.72 20.42 -1.42
N LEU A 29 2.93 19.40 -1.69
CA LEU A 29 2.28 19.11 -2.96
C LEU A 29 0.78 19.11 -2.73
N GLN A 30 0.02 19.87 -3.51
CA GLN A 30 -1.43 19.98 -3.34
C GLN A 30 -2.18 19.94 -4.67
N GLY A 31 -3.33 19.31 -4.65
CA GLY A 31 -4.29 19.20 -5.75
C GLY A 31 -3.84 18.25 -6.84
N LYS A 32 -4.57 17.14 -7.01
CA LYS A 32 -4.34 16.10 -8.01
C LYS A 32 -2.88 15.65 -8.07
N VAL A 33 -2.32 15.37 -6.91
CA VAL A 33 -0.92 14.96 -6.80
C VAL A 33 -0.75 13.55 -7.38
N ARG A 34 0.29 13.38 -8.18
CA ARG A 34 0.73 12.10 -8.71
C ARG A 34 2.24 11.97 -8.57
N LEU A 35 2.66 10.87 -7.98
CA LEU A 35 4.04 10.45 -7.81
C LEU A 35 4.24 9.18 -8.64
N ASP A 36 5.16 9.18 -9.58
CA ASP A 36 5.53 8.03 -10.39
C ASP A 36 6.97 7.64 -10.08
N ALA A 37 7.19 6.40 -9.65
CA ALA A 37 8.48 5.76 -9.49
C ALA A 37 8.70 4.74 -10.60
N THR A 38 9.94 4.53 -11.02
CA THR A 38 10.29 3.66 -12.14
C THR A 38 10.96 2.36 -11.72
N SER A 39 11.48 2.27 -10.49
CA SER A 39 12.14 1.07 -9.98
C SER A 39 11.88 0.89 -8.47
N PRO A 40 10.89 0.07 -8.11
CA PRO A 40 9.89 -0.57 -8.96
C PRO A 40 8.89 0.43 -9.56
N VAL A 41 8.14 0.00 -10.58
CA VAL A 41 7.10 0.85 -11.18
C VAL A 41 5.93 0.97 -10.22
N ILE A 42 5.81 2.11 -9.57
CA ILE A 42 4.74 2.44 -8.62
C ILE A 42 4.18 3.81 -8.97
N GLN A 43 2.87 3.93 -8.92
CA GLN A 43 2.17 5.19 -9.04
C GLN A 43 1.37 5.46 -7.78
N THR A 44 1.57 6.64 -7.18
CA THR A 44 0.81 7.09 -6.02
C THR A 44 0.03 8.34 -6.38
N THR A 45 -1.25 8.39 -6.00
CA THR A 45 -2.13 9.53 -6.25
C THR A 45 -2.86 9.94 -4.97
N GLY A 46 -3.15 11.23 -4.83
CA GLY A 46 -3.89 11.81 -3.71
C GLY A 46 -4.04 13.32 -3.86
N GLU A 47 -4.65 13.96 -2.86
CA GLU A 47 -4.89 15.41 -2.88
C GLU A 47 -3.76 16.24 -2.24
N SER A 48 -3.03 15.66 -1.28
CA SER A 48 -2.00 16.39 -0.53
C SER A 48 -0.89 15.44 -0.10
N PHE A 49 0.35 15.85 -0.32
CA PHE A 49 1.54 15.16 0.14
C PHE A 49 2.56 16.17 0.68
N SER A 50 3.28 15.76 1.72
CA SER A 50 4.48 16.45 2.22
C SER A 50 5.69 15.55 1.99
N TRP A 51 6.73 16.08 1.39
CA TRP A 51 7.98 15.34 1.11
C TRP A 51 9.12 15.99 1.87
N ASP A 52 9.63 15.30 2.89
CA ASP A 52 10.86 15.64 3.57
C ASP A 52 12.06 15.09 2.79
N LEU A 53 12.78 15.97 2.12
CA LEU A 53 13.92 15.62 1.27
C LEU A 53 15.13 15.14 2.09
N SER A 54 15.25 15.56 3.36
CA SER A 54 16.36 15.15 4.23
C SER A 54 16.18 13.73 4.74
N ARG A 55 14.94 13.38 5.07
CA ARG A 55 14.56 12.05 5.59
C ARG A 55 14.19 11.07 4.47
N GLU A 56 14.07 11.57 3.24
CA GLU A 56 13.54 10.78 2.10
C GLU A 56 12.15 10.19 2.40
N LEU A 57 11.29 10.97 3.06
CA LEU A 57 9.99 10.57 3.54
C LEU A 57 8.89 11.34 2.84
N VAL A 58 7.93 10.63 2.26
CA VAL A 58 6.71 11.19 1.67
C VAL A 58 5.53 10.81 2.54
N ALA A 59 4.77 11.80 3.02
CA ALA A 59 3.60 11.58 3.86
C ALA A 59 2.34 12.17 3.19
N ALA A 60 1.22 11.47 3.34
CA ALA A 60 -0.12 11.91 2.98
C ALA A 60 -1.02 11.86 4.22
N ASP A 61 -1.62 12.97 4.58
CA ASP A 61 -2.61 13.11 5.66
C ASP A 61 -4.06 12.96 5.18
N ARG A 62 -4.23 12.69 3.89
CA ARG A 62 -5.52 12.52 3.20
C ARG A 62 -5.54 11.23 2.41
N PRO A 63 -6.74 10.78 1.97
CA PRO A 63 -6.88 9.56 1.19
C PRO A 63 -5.94 9.50 0.00
N LEU A 64 -5.32 8.34 -0.16
CA LEU A 64 -4.37 8.06 -1.24
C LEU A 64 -4.64 6.71 -1.87
N THR A 65 -4.14 6.57 -3.09
CA THR A 65 -4.15 5.30 -3.85
C THR A 65 -2.75 5.02 -4.36
N ILE A 66 -2.28 3.79 -4.19
CA ILE A 66 -1.03 3.29 -4.75
C ILE A 66 -1.34 2.19 -5.76
N LEU A 67 -0.86 2.33 -6.98
CA LEU A 67 -0.92 1.32 -8.02
C LEU A 67 0.44 0.64 -8.14
N TYR A 68 0.45 -0.68 -8.10
CA TYR A 68 1.63 -1.51 -8.36
C TYR A 68 1.33 -2.47 -9.53
N PRO A 69 1.53 -2.02 -10.78
CA PRO A 69 1.08 -2.73 -11.97
C PRO A 69 1.73 -4.10 -12.15
N GLN A 70 3.01 -4.25 -11.78
CA GLN A 70 3.75 -5.51 -11.92
C GLN A 70 3.08 -6.68 -11.19
N GLU A 71 2.44 -6.42 -10.06
CA GLU A 71 1.70 -7.41 -9.29
C GLU A 71 0.17 -7.27 -9.43
N ALA A 72 -0.29 -6.37 -10.30
CA ALA A 72 -1.70 -6.02 -10.47
C ALA A 72 -2.38 -5.68 -9.12
N MET A 73 -1.63 -4.96 -8.26
CA MET A 73 -2.09 -4.55 -6.93
C MET A 73 -2.52 -3.10 -6.91
N VAL A 74 -3.55 -2.85 -6.12
CA VAL A 74 -4.04 -1.51 -5.77
C VAL A 74 -4.12 -1.41 -4.25
N PHE A 75 -3.54 -0.36 -3.69
CA PHE A 75 -3.66 -0.06 -2.27
C PHE A 75 -4.39 1.26 -2.08
N THR A 76 -5.25 1.34 -1.07
CA THR A 76 -5.94 2.57 -0.66
C THR A 76 -5.91 2.71 0.85
N ALA A 77 -5.88 3.94 1.35
CA ALA A 77 -5.97 4.25 2.77
C ALA A 77 -6.40 5.70 3.00
N ASN A 78 -6.76 6.03 4.24
CA ASN A 78 -7.09 7.41 4.62
C ASN A 78 -5.86 8.29 4.78
N ALA A 79 -4.71 7.70 5.14
CA ALA A 79 -3.43 8.36 5.29
C ALA A 79 -2.30 7.37 4.96
N GLY A 80 -1.11 7.86 4.67
CA GLY A 80 0.02 6.99 4.39
C GLY A 80 1.37 7.70 4.47
N GLU A 81 2.41 6.90 4.59
CA GLU A 81 3.79 7.32 4.62
C GLU A 81 4.63 6.37 3.76
N LEU A 82 5.49 6.92 2.92
CA LEU A 82 6.44 6.18 2.11
C LEU A 82 7.86 6.59 2.51
N ASP A 83 8.56 5.67 3.15
CA ASP A 83 9.99 5.77 3.41
C ASP A 83 10.75 5.27 2.17
N LEU A 84 11.33 6.21 1.42
CA LEU A 84 12.05 5.91 0.18
C LEU A 84 13.37 5.21 0.45
N LYS A 85 13.99 5.47 1.61
CA LYS A 85 15.25 4.86 2.01
C LYS A 85 15.06 3.41 2.43
N ALA A 86 14.05 3.14 3.27
CA ALA A 86 13.70 1.80 3.72
C ALA A 86 12.89 1.02 2.68
N ALA A 87 12.44 1.65 1.59
CA ALA A 87 11.52 1.09 0.60
C ALA A 87 10.29 0.47 1.27
N THR A 88 9.66 1.23 2.18
CA THR A 88 8.51 0.77 2.97
C THR A 88 7.37 1.77 2.88
N ALA A 89 6.18 1.29 2.53
CA ALA A 89 4.94 2.07 2.59
C ALA A 89 4.12 1.65 3.82
N THR A 90 3.73 2.60 4.63
CA THR A 90 2.79 2.43 5.75
C THR A 90 1.49 3.12 5.40
N LEU A 91 0.40 2.37 5.39
CA LEU A 91 -0.96 2.84 5.11
C LEU A 91 -1.78 2.76 6.39
N THR A 92 -2.53 3.80 6.71
CA THR A 92 -3.26 3.90 7.98
C THR A 92 -4.69 4.39 7.74
N GLY A 93 -5.60 3.80 8.51
CA GLY A 93 -7.02 4.11 8.44
C GLY A 93 -7.69 3.49 7.22
N ASN A 94 -8.49 2.45 7.46
CA ASN A 94 -9.19 1.71 6.41
C ASN A 94 -8.25 1.27 5.26
N ALA A 95 -7.08 0.73 5.64
CA ALA A 95 -6.08 0.31 4.69
C ALA A 95 -6.55 -0.95 3.93
N ILE A 96 -6.53 -0.89 2.60
CA ILE A 96 -6.98 -1.96 1.73
C ILE A 96 -5.90 -2.25 0.69
N GLY A 97 -5.50 -3.52 0.57
CA GLY A 97 -4.72 -4.05 -0.55
C GLY A 97 -5.59 -4.98 -1.39
N LYS A 98 -5.74 -4.69 -2.68
CA LYS A 98 -6.53 -5.48 -3.61
C LYS A 98 -5.66 -6.03 -4.73
N SER A 99 -5.70 -7.34 -4.94
CA SER A 99 -5.09 -8.01 -6.10
C SER A 99 -6.13 -8.27 -7.17
N ASN A 100 -5.85 -7.80 -8.38
CA ASN A 100 -6.73 -8.07 -9.53
C ASN A 100 -6.43 -9.44 -10.18
N ARG A 101 -5.28 -10.07 -9.87
CA ARG A 101 -4.92 -11.40 -10.41
C ARG A 101 -5.78 -12.53 -9.86
N ASN A 102 -5.99 -12.54 -8.55
CA ASN A 102 -6.73 -13.60 -7.84
C ASN A 102 -8.00 -13.09 -7.15
N GLN A 103 -8.38 -11.83 -7.44
CA GLN A 103 -9.53 -11.15 -6.85
C GLN A 103 -9.51 -11.23 -5.31
N ALA A 104 -8.31 -11.11 -4.73
CA ALA A 104 -8.11 -11.11 -3.30
C ALA A 104 -8.11 -9.68 -2.76
N THR A 105 -8.58 -9.53 -1.53
CA THR A 105 -8.58 -8.26 -0.80
C THR A 105 -8.11 -8.49 0.63
N LEU A 106 -7.16 -7.70 1.09
CA LEU A 106 -6.72 -7.61 2.48
C LEU A 106 -7.14 -6.24 3.02
N ARG A 107 -7.90 -6.22 4.10
CA ARG A 107 -8.29 -5.00 4.84
C ARG A 107 -7.69 -5.04 6.23
N SER A 108 -7.31 -3.88 6.74
CA SER A 108 -6.79 -3.72 8.11
C SER A 108 -6.85 -2.25 8.54
N ASP A 109 -6.65 -1.99 9.82
CA ASP A 109 -6.53 -0.61 10.30
C ASP A 109 -5.20 0.01 9.86
N ARG A 110 -4.14 -0.80 9.81
CA ARG A 110 -2.81 -0.44 9.33
C ARG A 110 -2.25 -1.53 8.44
N LEU A 111 -1.67 -1.13 7.31
CA LEU A 111 -1.00 -2.01 6.36
C LEU A 111 0.41 -1.51 6.11
N ILE A 112 1.40 -2.34 6.33
CA ILE A 112 2.80 -2.07 6.01
C ILE A 112 3.17 -2.91 4.79
N TRP A 113 3.67 -2.27 3.75
CA TRP A 113 4.20 -2.92 2.57
C TRP A 113 5.71 -2.72 2.48
N GLN A 114 6.44 -3.80 2.65
CA GLN A 114 7.88 -3.85 2.41
C GLN A 114 8.10 -4.11 0.92
N ILE A 115 8.44 -3.08 0.18
CA ILE A 115 8.47 -3.09 -1.30
C ILE A 115 9.52 -4.06 -1.82
N ALA A 116 10.72 -4.07 -1.23
CA ALA A 116 11.84 -4.90 -1.67
C ALA A 116 11.57 -6.40 -1.48
N SER A 117 10.99 -6.80 -0.34
CA SER A 117 10.65 -8.21 -0.05
C SER A 117 9.26 -8.60 -0.53
N GLN A 118 8.49 -7.65 -1.05
CA GLN A 118 7.10 -7.82 -1.47
C GLN A 118 6.20 -8.40 -0.36
N GLN A 119 6.52 -8.09 0.90
CA GLN A 119 5.77 -8.53 2.06
C GLN A 119 4.75 -7.47 2.48
N LEU A 120 3.54 -7.93 2.80
CA LEU A 120 2.45 -7.14 3.38
C LEU A 120 2.21 -7.58 4.82
N VAL A 121 2.09 -6.62 5.74
CA VAL A 121 1.71 -6.88 7.13
C VAL A 121 0.53 -6.00 7.48
N GLY A 122 -0.64 -6.61 7.64
CA GLY A 122 -1.85 -5.96 8.13
C GLY A 122 -2.00 -6.13 9.64
N THR A 123 -2.41 -5.09 10.34
CA THR A 123 -2.69 -5.12 11.79
C THR A 123 -3.97 -4.36 12.11
N GLY A 124 -4.71 -4.88 13.10
CA GLY A 124 -6.01 -4.35 13.53
C GLY A 124 -7.12 -4.68 12.53
N ASN A 125 -8.19 -5.32 13.01
CA ASN A 125 -9.39 -5.65 12.23
C ASN A 125 -9.07 -6.28 10.86
N VAL A 126 -8.15 -7.25 10.84
CA VAL A 126 -7.69 -7.87 9.60
C VAL A 126 -8.78 -8.75 9.00
N VAL A 127 -9.12 -8.49 7.74
CA VAL A 127 -10.02 -9.30 6.93
C VAL A 127 -9.34 -9.60 5.59
N TYR A 128 -9.11 -10.87 5.32
CA TYR A 128 -8.70 -11.36 4.00
C TYR A 128 -9.86 -12.04 3.32
N GLN A 129 -10.08 -11.74 2.06
CA GLN A 129 -11.09 -12.36 1.21
C GLN A 129 -10.50 -12.68 -0.15
N GLN A 130 -10.89 -13.83 -0.71
CA GLN A 130 -10.59 -14.25 -2.07
C GLN A 130 -11.85 -14.82 -2.71
N VAL A 131 -12.01 -14.61 -4.02
CA VAL A 131 -13.22 -15.04 -4.72
C VAL A 131 -13.07 -16.44 -5.30
N ASN A 132 -11.85 -16.86 -5.67
CA ASN A 132 -11.64 -18.16 -6.28
C ASN A 132 -10.36 -18.85 -5.77
N PRO A 133 -10.46 -19.88 -4.91
CA PRO A 133 -11.69 -20.34 -4.24
C PRO A 133 -12.26 -19.26 -3.29
N VAL A 134 -13.54 -19.39 -2.91
CA VAL A 134 -14.13 -18.45 -1.96
C VAL A 134 -13.60 -18.76 -0.56
N ILE A 135 -12.80 -17.84 -0.05
CA ILE A 135 -12.16 -17.95 1.26
C ILE A 135 -12.29 -16.61 1.98
N ARG A 136 -12.56 -16.66 3.27
CA ARG A 136 -12.53 -15.49 4.16
C ARG A 136 -11.83 -15.85 5.46
N PHE A 137 -10.85 -15.03 5.85
CA PHE A 137 -10.19 -15.09 7.15
C PHE A 137 -10.36 -13.77 7.87
N THR A 138 -10.60 -13.81 9.18
CA THR A 138 -10.60 -12.64 10.05
C THR A 138 -9.67 -12.87 11.23
N GLY A 139 -8.99 -11.81 11.65
CA GLY A 139 -8.03 -11.87 12.76
C GLY A 139 -7.50 -10.49 13.13
N THR A 140 -6.47 -10.44 13.95
CA THR A 140 -5.83 -9.19 14.40
C THR A 140 -4.56 -8.86 13.62
N ARG A 141 -3.95 -9.87 12.98
CA ARG A 141 -2.75 -9.72 12.18
C ARG A 141 -2.81 -10.58 10.92
N GLY A 142 -2.36 -10.04 9.80
CA GLY A 142 -2.19 -10.75 8.54
C GLY A 142 -0.81 -10.52 7.96
N ILE A 143 -0.15 -11.56 7.47
CA ILE A 143 1.13 -11.47 6.78
C ILE A 143 0.96 -12.11 5.41
N GLY A 144 1.15 -11.34 4.34
CA GLY A 144 1.09 -11.79 2.97
C GLY A 144 2.43 -11.64 2.27
N LYS A 145 2.76 -12.58 1.38
CA LYS A 145 3.87 -12.47 0.44
C LYS A 145 3.32 -12.48 -0.97
N LEU A 146 3.54 -11.40 -1.71
CA LEU A 146 2.98 -11.24 -3.06
C LEU A 146 3.56 -12.26 -4.03
N GLN A 147 4.86 -12.54 -3.95
CA GLN A 147 5.55 -13.52 -4.80
C GLN A 147 4.98 -14.93 -4.64
N ASP A 148 4.81 -15.36 -3.39
CA ASP A 148 4.37 -16.74 -3.06
C ASP A 148 2.85 -16.87 -3.10
N ARG A 149 2.11 -15.74 -3.27
CA ARG A 149 0.64 -15.66 -3.17
C ARG A 149 0.12 -16.29 -1.89
N SER A 150 0.90 -16.21 -0.83
CA SER A 150 0.58 -16.77 0.48
C SER A 150 0.06 -15.70 1.42
N ILE A 151 -0.83 -16.08 2.30
CA ILE A 151 -1.32 -15.26 3.40
C ILE A 151 -1.43 -16.10 4.66
N LEU A 152 -0.95 -15.55 5.76
CA LEU A 152 -1.15 -16.06 7.12
C LEU A 152 -1.96 -15.02 7.88
N VAL A 153 -3.09 -15.43 8.44
CA VAL A 153 -3.88 -14.59 9.35
C VAL A 153 -3.81 -15.19 10.74
N SER A 154 -3.57 -14.37 11.75
CA SER A 154 -3.53 -14.77 13.15
C SER A 154 -4.45 -13.89 14.01
N GLY A 155 -5.00 -14.50 15.06
CA GLY A 155 -5.65 -13.81 16.18
C GLY A 155 -4.62 -13.47 17.26
N ASP A 156 -5.10 -12.80 18.30
CA ASP A 156 -4.39 -12.63 19.57
C ASP A 156 -5.00 -13.55 20.66
N ASN A 157 -4.50 -13.42 21.90
CA ASN A 157 -4.98 -14.23 23.02
C ASN A 157 -6.48 -14.05 23.34
N GLN A 158 -7.14 -13.02 22.80
CA GLN A 158 -8.55 -12.70 23.03
C GLN A 158 -9.42 -12.93 21.79
N GLN A 159 -8.84 -12.91 20.59
CA GLN A 159 -9.56 -13.07 19.33
C GLN A 159 -9.00 -14.24 18.54
N ARG A 160 -9.84 -15.24 18.29
CA ARG A 160 -9.51 -16.39 17.44
C ARG A 160 -9.62 -16.02 15.97
N VAL A 161 -8.84 -16.68 15.12
CA VAL A 161 -9.01 -16.61 13.67
C VAL A 161 -10.34 -17.28 13.32
N GLN A 162 -11.17 -16.57 12.58
CA GLN A 162 -12.38 -17.15 11.99
C GLN A 162 -12.14 -17.41 10.52
N THR A 163 -12.51 -18.59 10.07
CA THR A 163 -12.39 -19.01 8.67
C THR A 163 -13.76 -19.39 8.15
N GLU A 164 -14.12 -18.83 7.01
CA GLU A 164 -15.32 -19.18 6.25
C GLU A 164 -14.87 -19.72 4.89
N PHE A 165 -15.24 -20.95 4.59
CA PHE A 165 -14.99 -21.60 3.32
C PHE A 165 -16.31 -22.02 2.70
N ILE A 166 -16.62 -21.50 1.54
CA ILE A 166 -17.81 -21.86 0.76
C ILE A 166 -17.35 -22.73 -0.40
N PRO A 167 -17.50 -24.07 -0.29
CA PRO A 167 -17.19 -24.97 -1.41
C PRO A 167 -18.14 -24.68 -2.57
N ARG A 168 -17.62 -24.70 -3.79
CA ARG A 168 -18.51 -24.72 -4.95
C ARG A 168 -19.37 -25.96 -4.87
N SER A 169 -20.70 -25.80 -4.78
CA SER A 169 -21.61 -26.91 -5.07
C SER A 169 -21.36 -27.33 -6.50
N GLY A 170 -20.81 -28.55 -6.68
CA GLY A 170 -20.70 -29.16 -7.99
C GLY A 170 -22.10 -29.22 -8.60
N ARG A 171 -22.28 -28.61 -9.76
CA ARG A 171 -23.38 -28.99 -10.63
C ARG A 171 -22.87 -30.23 -11.37
N ASP A 172 -23.45 -31.36 -11.03
CA ASP A 172 -23.46 -32.52 -11.88
C ASP A 172 -24.14 -32.21 -13.21
#